data_cb624e93b16c4b8ec073243bf6807cc6
#
_entry.id   cb624e93b16c4b8ec073243bf6807cc6
#
_cell.length_a   1.000
_cell.length_b   1.000
_cell.length_c   1.000
_cell.angle_alpha   90.00
_cell.angle_beta   90.00
_cell.angle_gamma   90.00
#
_symmetry.space_group_name_H-M   'P 1'
#
loop_
_entity.id
_entity.type
_entity.pdbx_description
1 polymer ?
#
loop_
_entity_poly.entity_id
_entity_poly.type
_entity_poly.pdbx_seq_one_letter_code
_entity_poly.pdbx_strand_id
1 'polypeptide(L)'
;MINIVMLSDSNYEYQIRNFIRSLEYAKIQDYRLFYYSIGFDSTIDNPKVIKINWPKDGRRFDFYKPEVCLNTLNYTKENLYFFDADILVSKRFSRFPARYGSSYPLFCTSGVQHPYTFTIDGNGNQTDFNEKNLMNYLGVSERSMDYVLACFFTFDENCRDFLEEYKSFCKNEYMLSKGMHYYAFTDETPANVLLWKKGIRDNYGRKFVNTHKFSTFKVCEENNNIKKTLIDDNFYEQCEDSSEVYFYHGTKVKEENEKILKYIDENS
;
A
#
# COMPACT_ATOMS: atom_id res chain seq x y z
N MET A 1 10.39 -12.29 13.96
CA MET A 1 9.45 -12.70 12.88
C MET A 1 8.71 -11.47 12.37
N ILE A 2 8.61 -11.28 11.06
CA ILE A 2 7.91 -10.16 10.42
C ILE A 2 6.48 -10.64 10.09
N ASN A 3 5.44 -9.99 10.63
CA ASN A 3 4.05 -10.34 10.32
C ASN A 3 3.52 -9.38 9.27
N ILE A 4 3.06 -9.92 8.16
CA ILE A 4 2.64 -9.18 6.97
C ILE A 4 1.17 -9.46 6.70
N VAL A 5 0.43 -8.43 6.28
CA VAL A 5 -0.96 -8.52 5.84
C VAL A 5 -1.06 -8.04 4.41
N MET A 6 -1.66 -8.84 3.55
CA MET A 6 -1.92 -8.48 2.15
C MET A 6 -3.30 -8.98 1.73
N LEU A 7 -3.87 -8.33 0.74
CA LEU A 7 -5.09 -8.78 0.09
C LEU A 7 -4.99 -8.65 -1.43
N SER A 8 -5.71 -9.50 -2.15
CA SER A 8 -5.92 -9.33 -3.58
C SER A 8 -7.23 -9.98 -4.04
N ASP A 9 -7.68 -9.64 -5.23
CA ASP A 9 -8.61 -10.48 -5.99
C ASP A 9 -7.84 -11.47 -6.87
N SER A 10 -8.56 -12.32 -7.62
CA SER A 10 -7.97 -13.36 -8.48
C SER A 10 -7.05 -12.80 -9.57
N ASN A 11 -7.28 -11.57 -10.03
CA ASN A 11 -6.47 -10.94 -11.08
C ASN A 11 -5.08 -10.52 -10.57
N TYR A 12 -4.94 -10.34 -9.27
CA TYR A 12 -3.72 -9.85 -8.63
C TYR A 12 -3.01 -10.90 -7.76
N GLU A 13 -3.46 -12.16 -7.72
CA GLU A 13 -2.77 -13.21 -6.95
C GLU A 13 -1.32 -13.41 -7.40
N TYR A 14 -1.03 -13.21 -8.69
CA TYR A 14 0.35 -13.29 -9.21
C TYR A 14 1.28 -12.26 -8.55
N GLN A 15 0.77 -11.09 -8.16
CA GLN A 15 1.54 -10.08 -7.45
C GLN A 15 1.92 -10.54 -6.03
N ILE A 16 1.02 -11.25 -5.35
CA ILE A 16 1.35 -11.85 -4.05
C ILE A 16 2.50 -12.87 -4.19
N ARG A 17 2.52 -13.65 -5.27
CA ARG A 17 3.64 -14.56 -5.57
C ARG A 17 4.93 -13.78 -5.82
N ASN A 18 4.87 -12.66 -6.53
CA ASN A 18 6.01 -11.80 -6.78
C ASN A 18 6.51 -11.14 -5.48
N PHE A 19 5.60 -10.72 -4.60
CA PHE A 19 5.96 -10.23 -3.28
C PHE A 19 6.72 -11.29 -2.46
N ILE A 20 6.22 -12.52 -2.43
CA ILE A 20 6.90 -13.64 -1.75
C ILE A 20 8.30 -13.87 -2.35
N ARG A 21 8.43 -13.88 -3.68
CA ARG A 21 9.73 -13.99 -4.35
C ARG A 21 10.67 -12.83 -3.97
N SER A 22 10.14 -11.61 -3.83
CA SER A 22 10.97 -10.47 -3.40
C SER A 22 11.49 -10.64 -1.98
N LEU A 23 10.71 -11.23 -1.06
CA LEU A 23 11.18 -11.59 0.29
C LEU A 23 12.32 -12.63 0.23
N GLU A 24 12.18 -13.65 -0.63
CA GLU A 24 13.19 -14.69 -0.83
C GLU A 24 14.48 -14.12 -1.40
N TYR A 25 14.40 -13.29 -2.44
CA TYR A 25 15.55 -12.62 -3.06
C TYR A 25 16.20 -11.61 -2.11
N ALA A 26 15.43 -10.90 -1.32
CA ALA A 26 15.94 -10.04 -0.25
C ALA A 26 16.49 -10.81 0.96
N LYS A 27 16.49 -12.15 0.91
CA LYS A 27 16.94 -13.06 1.99
C LYS A 27 16.22 -12.88 3.32
N ILE A 28 14.95 -12.45 3.26
CA ILE A 28 14.08 -12.31 4.43
C ILE A 28 13.39 -13.66 4.68
N GLN A 29 13.91 -14.42 5.65
CA GLN A 29 13.47 -15.78 5.93
C GLN A 29 12.44 -15.88 7.05
N ASP A 30 12.48 -14.96 8.02
CA ASP A 30 11.66 -15.00 9.22
C ASP A 30 10.43 -14.11 9.07
N TYR A 31 9.44 -14.58 8.30
CA TYR A 31 8.17 -13.88 8.11
C TYR A 31 6.97 -14.81 8.18
N ARG A 32 5.79 -14.23 8.44
CA ARG A 32 4.46 -14.84 8.33
C ARG A 32 3.57 -13.87 7.55
N LEU A 33 2.92 -14.38 6.50
CA LEU A 33 2.04 -13.61 5.62
C LEU A 33 0.58 -14.04 5.85
N PHE A 34 -0.25 -13.15 6.36
CA PHE A 34 -1.70 -13.26 6.39
C PHE A 34 -2.22 -12.76 5.04
N TYR A 35 -2.63 -13.68 4.19
CA TYR A 35 -3.09 -13.37 2.84
C TYR A 35 -4.58 -13.57 2.70
N TYR A 36 -5.29 -12.48 2.36
CA TYR A 36 -6.73 -12.45 2.16
C TYR A 36 -7.05 -12.51 0.66
N SER A 37 -7.63 -13.63 0.21
CA SER A 37 -8.14 -13.82 -1.15
C SER A 37 -9.60 -13.39 -1.23
N ILE A 38 -9.88 -12.25 -1.87
CA ILE A 38 -11.21 -11.63 -1.88
C ILE A 38 -12.08 -12.25 -2.96
N GLY A 39 -13.02 -13.12 -2.55
CA GLY A 39 -14.00 -13.76 -3.43
C GLY A 39 -13.46 -14.89 -4.30
N PHE A 40 -12.32 -15.49 -3.94
CA PHE A 40 -11.77 -16.65 -4.65
C PHE A 40 -10.91 -17.52 -3.73
N ASP A 41 -10.65 -18.76 -4.13
CA ASP A 41 -9.77 -19.68 -3.43
C ASP A 41 -8.33 -19.55 -3.96
N SER A 42 -7.43 -19.13 -3.06
CA SER A 42 -6.02 -18.95 -3.39
C SER A 42 -5.31 -20.28 -3.68
N THR A 43 -4.51 -20.28 -4.76
CA THR A 43 -3.66 -21.41 -5.17
C THR A 43 -2.21 -21.29 -4.65
N ILE A 44 -1.90 -20.30 -3.80
CA ILE A 44 -0.57 -20.17 -3.17
C ILE A 44 -0.34 -21.34 -2.24
N ASP A 45 0.76 -22.06 -2.45
CA ASP A 45 1.24 -23.12 -1.57
C ASP A 45 2.62 -22.73 -1.01
N ASN A 46 2.59 -22.14 0.20
CA ASN A 46 3.79 -21.71 0.90
C ASN A 46 3.52 -21.81 2.42
N PRO A 47 4.34 -22.54 3.20
CA PRO A 47 4.11 -22.79 4.62
C PRO A 47 4.14 -21.53 5.50
N LYS A 48 4.68 -20.42 5.00
CA LYS A 48 4.71 -19.12 5.71
C LYS A 48 3.47 -18.27 5.43
N VAL A 49 2.56 -18.76 4.55
CA VAL A 49 1.34 -18.03 4.13
C VAL A 49 0.12 -18.63 4.81
N ILE A 50 -0.54 -17.84 5.64
CA ILE A 50 -1.85 -18.14 6.19
C ILE A 50 -2.90 -17.60 5.23
N LYS A 51 -3.50 -18.49 4.44
CA LYS A 51 -4.55 -18.14 3.47
C LYS A 51 -5.89 -17.98 4.17
N ILE A 52 -6.54 -16.85 3.89
CA ILE A 52 -7.87 -16.53 4.45
C ILE A 52 -8.77 -16.16 3.27
N ASN A 53 -9.73 -17.03 2.98
CA ASN A 53 -10.75 -16.74 1.98
C ASN A 53 -11.71 -15.70 2.56
N TRP A 54 -11.83 -14.54 1.91
CA TRP A 54 -12.66 -13.43 2.37
C TRP A 54 -13.82 -13.17 1.41
N PRO A 55 -15.05 -13.04 1.90
CA PRO A 55 -16.21 -12.86 1.04
C PRO A 55 -16.14 -11.52 0.28
N LYS A 56 -16.54 -11.53 -0.99
CA LYS A 56 -16.69 -10.33 -1.82
C LYS A 56 -18.15 -9.85 -1.75
N ASP A 57 -18.34 -8.60 -1.36
CA ASP A 57 -19.67 -7.98 -1.23
C ASP A 57 -19.96 -6.91 -2.29
N GLY A 58 -19.19 -6.90 -3.38
CA GLY A 58 -19.36 -5.96 -4.50
C GLY A 58 -18.65 -4.63 -4.35
N ARG A 59 -18.07 -4.34 -3.20
CA ARG A 59 -17.20 -3.17 -3.05
C ARG A 59 -15.90 -3.36 -3.84
N ARG A 60 -15.24 -2.25 -4.16
CA ARG A 60 -13.89 -2.26 -4.66
C ARG A 60 -12.95 -2.90 -3.61
N PHE A 61 -11.99 -3.70 -4.06
CA PHE A 61 -11.18 -4.52 -3.14
C PHE A 61 -10.34 -3.68 -2.17
N ASP A 62 -9.92 -2.48 -2.54
CA ASP A 62 -9.15 -1.56 -1.67
C ASP A 62 -9.90 -1.25 -0.37
N PHE A 63 -11.23 -1.21 -0.40
CA PHE A 63 -12.05 -0.93 0.79
C PHE A 63 -12.09 -2.05 1.83
N TYR A 64 -11.54 -3.23 1.51
CA TYR A 64 -11.39 -4.29 2.49
C TYR A 64 -10.15 -4.11 3.41
N LYS A 65 -9.24 -3.18 3.10
CA LYS A 65 -7.99 -2.98 3.86
C LYS A 65 -8.20 -2.90 5.37
N PRO A 66 -9.03 -1.98 5.91
CA PRO A 66 -9.22 -1.91 7.35
C PRO A 66 -9.88 -3.16 7.93
N GLU A 67 -10.74 -3.84 7.19
CA GLU A 67 -11.40 -5.08 7.66
C GLU A 67 -10.42 -6.23 7.82
N VAL A 68 -9.57 -6.45 6.83
CA VAL A 68 -8.56 -7.53 6.89
C VAL A 68 -7.52 -7.24 7.96
N CYS A 69 -7.16 -5.97 8.16
CA CYS A 69 -6.29 -5.56 9.27
C CYS A 69 -6.92 -5.89 10.62
N LEU A 70 -8.18 -5.50 10.84
CA LEU A 70 -8.93 -5.81 12.06
C LEU A 70 -9.08 -7.31 12.28
N ASN A 71 -9.38 -8.06 11.22
CA ASN A 71 -9.45 -9.51 11.31
C ASN A 71 -8.11 -10.13 11.71
N THR A 72 -7.01 -9.65 11.16
CA THR A 72 -5.66 -10.13 11.50
C THR A 72 -5.32 -9.88 12.97
N LEU A 73 -5.77 -8.78 13.56
CA LEU A 73 -5.61 -8.51 14.99
C LEU A 73 -6.33 -9.53 15.89
N ASN A 74 -7.29 -10.29 15.36
CA ASN A 74 -7.91 -11.38 16.07
C ASN A 74 -7.07 -12.68 16.04
N TYR A 75 -6.17 -12.82 15.06
CA TYR A 75 -5.23 -13.96 14.97
C TYR A 75 -3.93 -13.72 15.74
N THR A 76 -3.48 -12.47 15.83
CA THR A 76 -2.23 -12.12 16.51
C THR A 76 -2.30 -10.73 17.13
N LYS A 77 -1.63 -10.58 18.27
CA LYS A 77 -1.42 -9.28 18.94
C LYS A 77 -0.04 -8.68 18.64
N GLU A 78 0.73 -9.36 17.81
CA GLU A 78 2.05 -8.90 17.40
C GLU A 78 1.94 -7.73 16.42
N ASN A 79 3.04 -7.04 16.25
CA ASN A 79 3.21 -5.95 15.30
C ASN A 79 3.05 -6.42 13.85
N LEU A 80 2.38 -5.64 13.03
CA LEU A 80 1.95 -5.98 11.69
C LEU A 80 2.37 -4.94 10.66
N TYR A 81 2.66 -5.41 9.45
CA TYR A 81 2.90 -4.61 8.26
C TYR A 81 1.79 -4.88 7.25
N PHE A 82 1.12 -3.86 6.78
CA PHE A 82 0.23 -3.96 5.64
C PHE A 82 0.97 -3.56 4.35
N PHE A 83 0.79 -4.34 3.28
CA PHE A 83 1.28 -4.03 1.94
C PHE A 83 0.19 -4.21 0.89
N ASP A 84 0.12 -3.28 -0.07
CA ASP A 84 -0.62 -3.51 -1.31
C ASP A 84 0.04 -4.61 -2.16
N ALA A 85 -0.76 -5.27 -2.98
CA ALA A 85 -0.30 -6.40 -3.79
C ALA A 85 0.80 -6.01 -4.81
N ASP A 86 0.82 -4.75 -5.26
CA ASP A 86 1.77 -4.23 -6.24
C ASP A 86 3.06 -3.66 -5.63
N ILE A 87 3.46 -4.19 -4.48
CA ILE A 87 4.72 -3.84 -3.81
C ILE A 87 5.70 -5.00 -3.91
N LEU A 88 6.97 -4.68 -4.08
CA LEU A 88 8.12 -5.58 -3.91
C LEU A 88 9.07 -4.99 -2.87
N VAL A 89 9.62 -5.84 -2.01
CA VAL A 89 10.54 -5.39 -0.95
C VAL A 89 12.00 -5.46 -1.41
N SER A 90 12.82 -4.51 -0.95
CA SER A 90 14.26 -4.57 -1.11
C SER A 90 14.92 -5.32 0.06
N LYS A 91 16.19 -5.68 -0.07
CA LYS A 91 16.98 -6.27 1.05
C LYS A 91 17.05 -5.36 2.29
N ARG A 92 16.87 -4.06 2.10
CA ARG A 92 16.87 -3.08 3.20
C ARG A 92 15.63 -3.20 4.09
N PHE A 93 14.57 -3.83 3.60
CA PHE A 93 13.34 -3.99 4.37
C PHE A 93 13.57 -4.72 5.70
N SER A 94 14.55 -5.63 5.79
CA SER A 94 14.93 -6.27 7.06
C SER A 94 15.37 -5.27 8.15
N ARG A 95 15.73 -4.05 7.76
CA ARG A 95 16.16 -2.96 8.66
C ARG A 95 15.14 -1.81 8.71
N PHE A 96 13.93 -2.04 8.23
CA PHE A 96 12.90 -1.00 8.24
C PHE A 96 12.65 -0.54 9.69
N PRO A 97 12.71 0.78 9.96
CA PRO A 97 12.55 1.34 11.31
C PRO A 97 11.07 1.38 11.72
N ALA A 98 10.44 0.21 11.79
CA ALA A 98 9.04 0.10 12.17
C ALA A 98 8.78 0.69 13.55
N ARG A 99 7.69 1.43 13.67
CA ARG A 99 7.21 2.02 14.92
C ARG A 99 5.81 1.53 15.22
N TYR A 100 5.57 1.24 16.47
CA TYR A 100 4.32 0.66 16.96
C TYR A 100 3.90 1.33 18.27
N GLY A 101 2.73 0.97 18.78
CA GLY A 101 2.21 1.49 20.05
C GLY A 101 1.43 2.80 19.91
N SER A 102 1.27 3.34 18.70
CA SER A 102 0.39 4.48 18.46
C SER A 102 -1.07 4.05 18.32
N SER A 103 -2.00 4.96 18.64
CA SER A 103 -3.44 4.72 18.48
C SER A 103 -3.93 4.82 17.02
N TYR A 104 -3.03 4.89 16.06
CA TYR A 104 -3.28 5.01 14.63
C TYR A 104 -2.18 4.31 13.85
N PRO A 105 -2.47 3.77 12.64
CA PRO A 105 -1.47 3.19 11.77
C PRO A 105 -0.47 4.25 11.29
N LEU A 106 0.80 3.87 11.15
CA LEU A 106 1.82 4.73 10.60
C LEU A 106 2.00 4.45 9.11
N PHE A 107 1.69 5.44 8.31
CA PHE A 107 1.74 5.40 6.84
C PHE A 107 3.03 6.01 6.30
N CYS A 108 3.34 5.74 5.03
CA CYS A 108 4.35 6.48 4.27
C CYS A 108 3.71 7.67 3.54
N THR A 109 4.41 8.80 3.47
CA THR A 109 3.99 9.93 2.64
C THR A 109 4.46 9.75 1.20
N SER A 110 3.72 10.31 0.25
CA SER A 110 4.15 10.41 -1.14
C SER A 110 5.34 11.38 -1.33
N GLY A 111 5.60 12.22 -0.32
CA GLY A 111 6.57 13.32 -0.41
C GLY A 111 6.11 14.49 -1.31
N VAL A 112 4.87 14.45 -1.78
CA VAL A 112 4.26 15.51 -2.60
C VAL A 112 2.96 15.94 -1.94
N GLN A 113 2.72 17.24 -1.85
CA GLN A 113 1.39 17.74 -1.52
C GLN A 113 0.46 17.43 -2.69
N HIS A 114 -0.35 16.40 -2.55
CA HIS A 114 -1.40 16.14 -3.53
C HIS A 114 -2.44 17.27 -3.46
N PRO A 115 -2.82 17.85 -4.60
CA PRO A 115 -3.97 18.74 -4.65
C PRO A 115 -5.23 17.95 -4.26
N TYR A 116 -6.30 18.63 -3.88
CA TYR A 116 -7.60 18.02 -3.69
C TYR A 116 -8.00 17.26 -4.96
N THR A 117 -8.03 15.94 -4.87
CA THR A 117 -8.34 15.08 -6.02
C THR A 117 -9.84 14.99 -6.21
N PHE A 118 -10.26 15.04 -7.47
CA PHE A 118 -11.64 14.75 -7.83
C PHE A 118 -11.84 13.25 -7.94
N THR A 119 -13.03 12.79 -7.57
CA THR A 119 -13.48 11.45 -7.94
C THR A 119 -14.08 11.49 -9.33
N ILE A 120 -13.99 10.40 -10.05
CA ILE A 120 -14.59 10.20 -11.36
C ILE A 120 -15.60 9.05 -11.21
N ASP A 121 -16.81 9.16 -11.75
CA ASP A 121 -17.83 8.11 -11.69
C ASP A 121 -17.49 6.92 -12.61
N GLY A 122 -18.29 5.85 -12.55
CA GLY A 122 -18.10 4.66 -13.38
C GLY A 122 -18.21 4.89 -14.89
N ASN A 123 -18.66 6.07 -15.33
CA ASN A 123 -18.77 6.48 -16.73
C ASN A 123 -17.60 7.38 -17.17
N GLY A 124 -16.66 7.67 -16.28
CA GLY A 124 -15.53 8.53 -16.56
C GLY A 124 -15.81 10.04 -16.36
N ASN A 125 -16.97 10.41 -15.78
CA ASN A 125 -17.29 11.79 -15.52
C ASN A 125 -16.72 12.24 -14.17
N GLN A 126 -16.19 13.46 -14.15
CA GLN A 126 -15.72 14.08 -12.91
C GLN A 126 -16.93 14.37 -12.00
N THR A 127 -16.86 13.94 -10.74
CA THR A 127 -17.88 14.22 -9.73
C THR A 127 -17.48 15.42 -8.88
N ASP A 128 -18.46 16.07 -8.25
CA ASP A 128 -18.23 17.14 -7.29
C ASP A 128 -17.61 16.66 -5.97
N PHE A 129 -17.57 15.35 -5.77
CA PHE A 129 -17.06 14.76 -4.55
C PHE A 129 -15.54 14.59 -4.64
N ASN A 130 -14.83 15.32 -3.81
CA ASN A 130 -13.38 15.27 -3.68
C ASN A 130 -12.97 15.23 -2.20
N GLU A 131 -11.67 15.19 -1.95
CA GLU A 131 -11.11 15.22 -0.60
C GLU A 131 -11.65 16.37 0.25
N LYS A 132 -11.78 17.56 -0.35
CA LYS A 132 -12.31 18.75 0.35
C LYS A 132 -13.77 18.55 0.77
N ASN A 133 -14.58 17.93 -0.08
CA ASN A 133 -15.97 17.63 0.27
C ASN A 133 -16.05 16.60 1.41
N LEU A 134 -15.17 15.61 1.42
CA LEU A 134 -15.07 14.65 2.52
C LEU A 134 -14.61 15.35 3.82
N MET A 135 -13.61 16.22 3.75
CA MET A 135 -13.17 17.01 4.90
C MET A 135 -14.33 17.82 5.48
N ASN A 136 -15.08 18.52 4.63
CA ASN A 136 -16.26 19.30 5.06
C ASN A 136 -17.33 18.42 5.71
N TYR A 137 -17.63 17.26 5.11
CA TYR A 137 -18.59 16.29 5.66
C TYR A 137 -18.20 15.78 7.04
N LEU A 138 -16.89 15.62 7.29
CA LEU A 138 -16.33 15.14 8.55
C LEU A 138 -15.98 16.27 9.55
N GLY A 139 -16.23 17.54 9.17
CA GLY A 139 -15.88 18.69 10.01
C GLY A 139 -14.38 18.96 10.13
N VAL A 140 -13.60 18.57 9.11
CA VAL A 140 -12.15 18.81 9.05
C VAL A 140 -11.88 20.09 8.27
N SER A 141 -11.29 21.11 8.93
CA SER A 141 -11.06 22.42 8.32
C SER A 141 -9.75 22.49 7.54
N GLU A 142 -8.74 21.74 7.95
CA GLU A 142 -7.39 21.79 7.36
C GLU A 142 -6.67 20.45 7.47
N ARG A 143 -5.65 20.25 6.64
CA ARG A 143 -4.73 19.13 6.73
C ARG A 143 -3.76 19.32 7.88
N SER A 144 -3.63 18.33 8.76
CA SER A 144 -2.65 18.37 9.86
C SER A 144 -1.24 17.96 9.41
N MET A 145 -1.13 17.26 8.27
CA MET A 145 0.13 16.79 7.69
C MET A 145 -0.01 16.54 6.18
N ASP A 146 1.09 16.25 5.51
CA ASP A 146 1.12 15.85 4.10
C ASP A 146 0.31 14.58 3.84
N TYR A 147 -0.18 14.44 2.61
CA TYR A 147 -0.94 13.28 2.17
C TYR A 147 -0.11 12.00 2.27
N VAL A 148 -0.66 10.99 2.93
CA VAL A 148 -0.04 9.67 3.05
C VAL A 148 -0.66 8.69 2.06
N LEU A 149 0.12 7.68 1.68
CA LEU A 149 -0.32 6.59 0.82
C LEU A 149 -0.73 5.38 1.67
N ALA A 150 -1.91 4.82 1.39
CA ALA A 150 -2.40 3.63 2.06
C ALA A 150 -1.86 2.31 1.47
N CYS A 151 -0.86 2.39 0.60
CA CYS A 151 -0.21 1.21 0.01
C CYS A 151 0.68 0.45 0.99
N PHE A 152 1.16 1.13 2.03
CA PHE A 152 1.97 0.57 3.10
C PHE A 152 1.73 1.30 4.41
N PHE A 153 1.58 0.53 5.48
CA PHE A 153 1.55 1.06 6.85
C PHE A 153 1.88 -0.03 7.87
N THR A 154 2.32 0.40 9.06
CA THR A 154 2.48 -0.47 10.22
C THR A 154 1.36 -0.23 11.23
N PHE A 155 0.94 -1.28 11.90
CA PHE A 155 -0.12 -1.21 12.91
C PHE A 155 0.01 -2.34 13.94
N ASP A 156 -0.66 -2.17 15.07
CA ASP A 156 -0.81 -3.15 16.13
C ASP A 156 -2.20 -3.04 16.78
N GLU A 157 -2.43 -3.73 17.87
CA GLU A 157 -3.72 -3.72 18.59
C GLU A 157 -4.16 -2.31 19.02
N ASN A 158 -3.22 -1.39 19.29
CA ASN A 158 -3.56 -0.03 19.69
C ASN A 158 -4.23 0.77 18.56
N CYS A 159 -4.08 0.32 17.31
CA CYS A 159 -4.73 0.95 16.15
C CYS A 159 -6.19 0.53 15.94
N ARG A 160 -6.75 -0.38 16.78
CA ARG A 160 -8.07 -0.99 16.56
C ARG A 160 -9.17 0.05 16.36
N ASP A 161 -9.27 1.04 17.24
CA ASP A 161 -10.31 2.07 17.16
C ASP A 161 -10.22 2.90 15.87
N PHE A 162 -8.99 3.24 15.44
CA PHE A 162 -8.76 3.90 14.17
C PHE A 162 -9.22 3.02 12.99
N LEU A 163 -8.85 1.76 12.99
CA LEU A 163 -9.20 0.82 11.92
C LEU A 163 -10.71 0.56 11.85
N GLU A 164 -11.43 0.53 12.99
CA GLU A 164 -12.90 0.42 13.00
C GLU A 164 -13.55 1.69 12.43
N GLU A 165 -13.05 2.88 12.76
CA GLU A 165 -13.52 4.13 12.19
C GLU A 165 -13.22 4.17 10.68
N TYR A 166 -12.02 3.82 10.25
CA TYR A 166 -11.62 3.72 8.84
C TYR A 166 -12.51 2.74 8.06
N LYS A 167 -12.77 1.55 8.62
CA LYS A 167 -13.69 0.56 8.05
C LYS A 167 -15.10 1.13 7.90
N SER A 168 -15.59 1.89 8.89
CA SER A 168 -16.92 2.49 8.81
C SER A 168 -17.04 3.47 7.65
N PHE A 169 -15.97 4.24 7.34
CA PHE A 169 -15.92 5.09 6.16
C PHE A 169 -15.91 4.28 4.87
N CYS A 170 -15.15 3.20 4.79
CA CYS A 170 -15.13 2.32 3.62
C CYS A 170 -16.45 1.61 3.33
N LYS A 171 -17.38 1.58 4.30
CA LYS A 171 -18.73 1.02 4.18
C LYS A 171 -19.82 2.08 4.12
N ASN A 172 -19.49 3.35 4.26
CA ASN A 172 -20.47 4.42 4.33
C ASN A 172 -21.19 4.60 3.00
N GLU A 173 -22.52 4.49 3.01
CA GLU A 173 -23.36 4.62 1.81
C GLU A 173 -23.18 5.99 1.12
N TYR A 174 -22.99 7.07 1.89
CA TYR A 174 -22.72 8.38 1.33
C TYR A 174 -21.44 8.39 0.51
N MET A 175 -20.36 7.80 1.03
CA MET A 175 -19.09 7.66 0.33
C MET A 175 -19.22 6.82 -0.94
N LEU A 176 -19.92 5.68 -0.84
CA LEU A 176 -20.19 4.78 -1.96
C LEU A 176 -21.06 5.46 -3.02
N SER A 177 -22.12 6.17 -2.61
CA SER A 177 -23.06 6.87 -3.52
C SER A 177 -22.41 8.00 -4.31
N LYS A 178 -21.29 8.54 -3.83
CA LYS A 178 -20.52 9.60 -4.51
C LYS A 178 -19.45 9.06 -5.46
N GLY A 179 -19.47 7.78 -5.78
CA GLY A 179 -18.57 7.18 -6.77
C GLY A 179 -17.15 6.95 -6.27
N MET A 180 -16.89 7.09 -4.98
CA MET A 180 -15.54 6.89 -4.42
C MET A 180 -14.99 5.48 -4.65
N HIS A 181 -15.84 4.51 -4.94
CA HIS A 181 -15.46 3.13 -5.20
C HIS A 181 -14.88 2.88 -6.60
N TYR A 182 -14.78 3.90 -7.46
CA TYR A 182 -14.34 3.73 -8.85
C TYR A 182 -12.90 4.21 -9.13
N TYR A 183 -12.22 4.99 -8.23
CA TYR A 183 -10.98 5.64 -8.64
C TYR A 183 -9.84 5.61 -7.65
N ALA A 184 -8.64 5.84 -8.18
CA ALA A 184 -7.42 6.03 -7.43
C ALA A 184 -7.63 7.01 -6.27
N PHE A 185 -7.02 6.72 -5.13
CA PHE A 185 -7.17 7.44 -3.87
C PHE A 185 -8.45 7.16 -3.07
N THR A 186 -9.30 6.23 -3.49
CA THR A 186 -10.57 5.97 -2.82
C THR A 186 -10.44 5.45 -1.40
N ASP A 187 -9.49 4.57 -1.14
CA ASP A 187 -9.15 4.07 0.19
C ASP A 187 -8.20 5.01 0.94
N GLU A 188 -7.31 5.71 0.24
CA GLU A 188 -6.37 6.64 0.83
C GLU A 188 -7.04 7.89 1.38
N THR A 189 -7.99 8.47 0.63
CA THR A 189 -8.67 9.70 1.05
C THR A 189 -9.36 9.56 2.40
N PRO A 190 -10.16 8.53 2.70
CA PRO A 190 -10.71 8.30 4.04
C PRO A 190 -9.66 8.19 5.13
N ALA A 191 -8.56 7.47 4.89
CA ALA A 191 -7.47 7.34 5.84
C ALA A 191 -6.83 8.70 6.17
N ASN A 192 -6.53 9.50 5.13
CA ASN A 192 -5.95 10.84 5.28
C ASN A 192 -6.87 11.78 6.05
N VAL A 193 -8.14 11.88 5.65
CA VAL A 193 -9.08 12.79 6.31
C VAL A 193 -9.32 12.38 7.77
N LEU A 194 -9.29 11.08 8.07
CA LEU A 194 -9.38 10.59 9.44
C LEU A 194 -8.15 10.97 10.27
N LEU A 195 -6.95 10.85 9.71
CA LEU A 195 -5.71 11.30 10.36
C LEU A 195 -5.77 12.81 10.67
N TRP A 196 -6.20 13.62 9.70
CA TRP A 196 -6.33 15.08 9.90
C TRP A 196 -7.41 15.45 10.91
N LYS A 197 -8.55 14.76 10.88
CA LYS A 197 -9.62 14.93 11.90
C LYS A 197 -9.10 14.70 13.32
N LYS A 198 -8.19 13.76 13.48
CA LYS A 198 -7.54 13.44 14.77
C LYS A 198 -6.33 14.34 15.07
N GLY A 199 -5.98 15.28 14.18
CA GLY A 199 -4.83 16.17 14.35
C GLY A 199 -3.47 15.47 14.29
N ILE A 200 -3.41 14.29 13.70
CA ILE A 200 -2.19 13.48 13.62
C ILE A 200 -1.22 14.15 12.63
N ARG A 201 0.07 14.16 13.00
CA ARG A 201 1.15 14.79 12.22
C ARG A 201 2.32 13.85 11.96
N ASP A 202 2.23 12.60 12.38
CA ASP A 202 3.32 11.63 12.30
C ASP A 202 3.14 10.66 11.14
N ASN A 203 4.23 10.41 10.41
CA ASN A 203 4.32 9.44 9.32
C ASN A 203 5.76 8.95 9.16
N TYR A 204 6.00 8.01 8.25
CA TYR A 204 7.35 7.49 7.96
C TYR A 204 8.18 8.37 7.01
N GLY A 205 7.60 9.43 6.43
CA GLY A 205 8.23 10.05 5.27
C GLY A 205 8.20 9.11 4.05
N ARG A 206 8.99 9.45 3.03
CA ARG A 206 9.07 8.65 1.81
C ARG A 206 10.09 7.51 1.96
N LYS A 207 9.62 6.26 1.90
CA LYS A 207 10.44 5.04 2.10
C LYS A 207 10.39 4.09 0.89
N PHE A 208 9.83 4.53 -0.22
CA PHE A 208 9.62 3.71 -1.40
C PHE A 208 9.92 4.46 -2.69
N VAL A 209 10.15 3.70 -3.74
CA VAL A 209 10.23 4.17 -5.12
C VAL A 209 8.94 3.82 -5.84
N ASN A 210 8.32 4.83 -6.46
CA ASN A 210 7.14 4.62 -7.27
C ASN A 210 7.55 4.18 -8.68
N THR A 211 7.19 2.96 -9.07
CA THR A 211 7.56 2.37 -10.36
C THR A 211 6.63 2.75 -11.51
N HIS A 212 5.47 3.36 -11.24
CA HIS A 212 4.52 3.80 -12.30
C HIS A 212 5.09 4.84 -13.28
N LYS A 213 6.18 5.50 -12.91
CA LYS A 213 6.82 6.51 -13.77
C LYS A 213 7.85 5.92 -14.74
N PHE A 214 7.99 4.59 -14.75
CA PHE A 214 9.07 3.93 -15.49
C PHE A 214 8.63 3.40 -16.86
N SER A 215 8.31 4.31 -17.77
CA SER A 215 8.34 4.00 -19.21
C SER A 215 9.75 3.65 -19.72
N THR A 216 10.77 3.88 -18.92
CA THR A 216 12.20 3.72 -19.20
C THR A 216 12.77 2.34 -18.89
N PHE A 217 11.99 1.39 -18.37
CA PHE A 217 12.43 0.02 -18.16
C PHE A 217 12.97 -0.68 -19.42
N LYS A 218 12.55 -0.26 -20.60
CA LYS A 218 13.09 -0.78 -21.89
C LYS A 218 14.56 -0.43 -22.09
N VAL A 219 15.04 0.65 -21.54
CA VAL A 219 16.43 1.13 -21.67
C VAL A 219 17.37 0.33 -20.75
N CYS A 220 16.84 -0.35 -19.72
CA CYS A 220 17.64 -1.12 -18.77
C CYS A 220 18.35 -2.34 -19.38
N GLU A 221 17.83 -2.88 -20.47
CA GLU A 221 18.42 -4.06 -21.12
C GLU A 221 19.63 -3.72 -22.00
N GLU A 222 19.71 -2.49 -22.50
CA GLU A 222 20.77 -2.11 -23.47
C GLU A 222 22.13 -1.84 -22.84
N ASN A 223 22.18 -1.52 -21.56
CA ASN A 223 23.41 -1.02 -20.93
C ASN A 223 23.97 -1.88 -19.77
N ASN A 224 23.40 -3.05 -19.49
CA ASN A 224 23.76 -3.94 -18.36
C ASN A 224 23.87 -3.23 -16.99
N ASN A 225 23.33 -2.03 -16.87
CA ASN A 225 23.42 -1.22 -15.67
C ASN A 225 22.02 -0.80 -15.23
N ILE A 226 21.36 -1.71 -14.50
CA ILE A 226 19.99 -1.53 -13.99
C ILE A 226 19.84 -0.22 -13.22
N LYS A 227 20.87 0.24 -12.53
CA LYS A 227 20.85 1.54 -11.86
C LYS A 227 20.66 2.71 -12.83
N LYS A 228 21.33 2.74 -13.95
CA LYS A 228 21.28 3.88 -14.90
C LYS A 228 20.04 3.93 -15.74
N THR A 229 19.29 2.87 -15.82
CA THR A 229 18.24 2.72 -16.81
C THR A 229 16.85 2.58 -16.22
N LEU A 230 16.75 2.30 -14.94
CA LEU A 230 15.47 2.43 -14.22
C LEU A 230 15.02 3.88 -14.10
N ILE A 231 15.79 4.85 -14.63
CA ILE A 231 15.78 6.16 -14.03
C ILE A 231 15.99 7.18 -15.11
N ASP A 232 14.95 7.97 -15.29
CA ASP A 232 15.23 9.37 -15.61
C ASP A 232 16.06 9.95 -14.44
N ASP A 233 16.76 11.02 -14.63
CA ASP A 233 17.64 11.63 -13.64
C ASP A 233 16.98 11.81 -12.25
N ASN A 234 15.66 11.98 -12.20
CA ASN A 234 14.88 12.11 -10.96
C ASN A 234 14.82 10.83 -10.08
N PHE A 235 14.94 9.67 -10.65
CA PHE A 235 14.95 8.43 -9.86
C PHE A 235 16.33 8.16 -9.28
N TYR A 236 17.39 8.49 -9.99
CA TYR A 236 18.76 8.42 -9.45
C TYR A 236 18.88 9.28 -8.21
N GLU A 237 18.41 10.53 -8.27
CA GLU A 237 18.35 11.40 -7.11
C GLU A 237 17.52 10.76 -5.99
N GLN A 238 16.39 10.13 -6.32
CA GLN A 238 15.55 9.45 -5.33
C GLN A 238 16.16 8.18 -4.76
N CYS A 239 16.99 7.44 -5.51
CA CYS A 239 17.65 6.23 -5.03
C CYS A 239 19.03 6.47 -4.41
N GLU A 240 19.78 7.46 -4.87
CA GLU A 240 21.08 7.80 -4.35
C GLU A 240 21.01 8.70 -3.11
N ASP A 241 20.11 9.68 -3.08
CA ASP A 241 19.87 10.51 -1.89
C ASP A 241 19.07 9.81 -0.81
N SER A 242 18.26 8.80 -1.15
CA SER A 242 17.56 8.02 -0.14
C SER A 242 18.34 6.73 0.17
N SER A 243 19.26 6.79 1.14
CA SER A 243 19.75 5.61 1.84
C SER A 243 18.64 4.73 2.43
N GLU A 244 17.36 5.06 2.20
CA GLU A 244 16.18 4.59 2.87
C GLU A 244 15.07 4.03 1.94
N VAL A 245 15.40 3.55 0.74
CA VAL A 245 14.43 2.82 -0.09
C VAL A 245 14.28 1.39 0.40
N TYR A 246 13.14 1.09 1.00
CA TYR A 246 12.84 -0.22 1.57
C TYR A 246 11.97 -1.07 0.66
N PHE A 247 11.19 -0.45 -0.24
CA PHE A 247 10.33 -1.18 -1.17
C PHE A 247 10.03 -0.38 -2.45
N TYR A 248 9.55 -1.11 -3.46
CA TYR A 248 9.14 -0.61 -4.78
C TYR A 248 7.63 -0.71 -4.87
N HIS A 249 6.94 0.37 -5.22
CA HIS A 249 5.49 0.45 -5.30
C HIS A 249 5.02 0.66 -6.74
N GLY A 250 3.89 0.06 -7.09
CA GLY A 250 3.26 0.22 -8.40
C GLY A 250 3.74 -0.77 -9.46
N THR A 251 4.24 -1.92 -9.05
CA THR A 251 4.78 -2.98 -9.91
C THR A 251 3.67 -3.77 -10.63
N LYS A 252 2.82 -3.09 -11.41
CA LYS A 252 1.62 -3.70 -12.04
C LYS A 252 1.89 -4.46 -13.32
N VAL A 253 2.99 -4.19 -14.00
CA VAL A 253 3.33 -4.82 -15.27
C VAL A 253 4.23 -6.03 -15.01
N LYS A 254 3.84 -7.20 -15.54
CA LYS A 254 4.53 -8.48 -15.28
C LYS A 254 6.01 -8.43 -15.67
N GLU A 255 6.33 -7.85 -16.83
CA GLU A 255 7.71 -7.72 -17.31
C GLU A 255 8.55 -6.78 -16.41
N GLU A 256 7.95 -5.74 -15.88
CA GLU A 256 8.61 -4.83 -14.93
C GLU A 256 8.88 -5.53 -13.60
N ASN A 257 7.96 -6.36 -13.13
CA ASN A 257 8.15 -7.17 -11.93
C ASN A 257 9.38 -8.07 -12.04
N GLU A 258 9.54 -8.79 -13.16
CA GLU A 258 10.68 -9.68 -13.35
C GLU A 258 12.01 -8.92 -13.36
N LYS A 259 12.05 -7.72 -13.92
CA LYS A 259 13.26 -6.86 -13.91
C LYS A 259 13.61 -6.38 -12.50
N ILE A 260 12.62 -5.93 -11.73
CA ILE A 260 12.84 -5.51 -10.36
C ILE A 260 13.25 -6.69 -9.48
N LEU A 261 12.62 -7.85 -9.64
CA LEU A 261 12.97 -9.06 -8.91
C LEU A 261 14.42 -9.49 -9.19
N LYS A 262 14.83 -9.48 -10.47
CA LYS A 262 16.21 -9.72 -10.85
C LYS A 262 17.17 -8.72 -10.20
N TYR A 263 16.82 -7.43 -10.21
CA TYR A 263 17.62 -6.41 -9.54
C TYR A 263 17.77 -6.65 -8.03
N ILE A 264 16.66 -7.04 -7.35
CA ILE A 264 16.71 -7.37 -5.92
C ILE A 264 17.65 -8.54 -5.67
N ASP A 265 17.57 -9.60 -6.48
CA ASP A 265 18.40 -10.80 -6.37
C ASP A 265 19.88 -10.49 -6.56
N GLU A 266 20.23 -9.73 -7.60
CA GLU A 266 21.62 -9.36 -7.94
C GLU A 266 22.27 -8.41 -6.90
N ASN A 267 21.47 -7.67 -6.14
CA ASN A 267 21.95 -6.70 -5.13
C ASN A 267 21.66 -7.13 -3.68
N SER A 268 21.34 -8.42 -3.46
CA SER A 268 21.00 -8.99 -2.13
C SER A 268 22.15 -9.70 -1.42
#